data_250b57a95eb7d172983f3174f712d9f0
#
_entry.id   250b57a95eb7d172983f3174f712d9f0
#
_cell.length_a   1.000
_cell.length_b   1.000
_cell.length_c   1.000
_cell.angle_alpha   90.00
_cell.angle_beta   90.00
_cell.angle_gamma   90.00
#
_symmetry.space_group_name_H-M   'P 1'
#
loop_
_entity.id
_entity.type
_entity.pdbx_description
1 polymer ?
#
loop_
_entity_poly.entity_id
_entity_poly.type
_entity_poly.pdbx_seq_one_letter_code
_entity_poly.pdbx_strand_id
1 'polypeptide(L)'
;ASGVLSAIQMLRHSKIDPAEIDYVIECSEEACGDINQRGGGNFAKSIAEIAGLQNATGSDTRGFCAAPTHALIQAAALVKAGIHKNVMVVAGGASAKLGMNAKDHVKKGLPVLEDVVGGFAVLVSENDGVNPVIRTDLTGKHTVGTGSSPQAVMTALITSGLDRANLKITDVDVYSVEMQNPDITKPAGAGDVPEANYKMIGALAVKRGDLEKKELKDFVSNKGLPGWAPTQGHIPS
;
A
#
# COMPACT_ATOMS: atom_id res chain seq x y z
N ALA A 1 -9.75 16.10 0.80
CA ALA A 1 -9.30 16.74 2.05
C ALA A 1 -8.20 15.93 2.70
N SER A 2 -8.37 14.60 2.94
CA SER A 2 -7.38 13.76 3.61
C SER A 2 -6.03 13.70 2.87
N GLY A 3 -6.03 13.52 1.55
CA GLY A 3 -4.81 13.56 0.75
C GLY A 3 -4.06 14.89 0.83
N VAL A 4 -4.77 16.01 0.86
CA VAL A 4 -4.16 17.34 1.06
C VAL A 4 -3.48 17.44 2.42
N LEU A 5 -4.14 16.96 3.48
CA LEU A 5 -3.54 16.97 4.83
C LEU A 5 -2.29 16.09 4.88
N SER A 6 -2.31 14.93 4.24
CA SER A 6 -1.16 14.04 4.15
C SER A 6 0.01 14.70 3.40
N ALA A 7 -0.26 15.35 2.27
CA ALA A 7 0.74 16.09 1.53
C ALA A 7 1.37 17.21 2.36
N ILE A 8 0.56 18.03 3.05
CA ILE A 8 1.05 19.11 3.92
C ILE A 8 1.88 18.55 5.07
N GLN A 9 1.47 17.45 5.69
CA GLN A 9 2.24 16.82 6.77
C GLN A 9 3.58 16.28 6.26
N MET A 10 3.60 15.65 5.09
CA MET A 10 4.83 15.17 4.48
C MET A 10 5.81 16.33 4.21
N LEU A 11 5.35 17.44 3.64
CA LEU A 11 6.16 18.63 3.41
C LEU A 11 6.77 19.18 4.71
N ARG A 12 5.96 19.25 5.78
CA ARG A 12 6.43 19.71 7.10
C ARG A 12 7.51 18.81 7.72
N HIS A 13 7.39 17.48 7.54
CA HIS A 13 8.33 16.50 8.09
C HIS A 13 9.61 16.42 7.28
N SER A 14 9.50 16.38 5.96
CA SER A 14 10.66 16.29 5.07
C SER A 14 11.46 17.59 4.97
N LYS A 15 10.80 18.73 5.27
CA LYS A 15 11.36 20.08 5.12
C LYS A 15 11.82 20.42 3.69
N ILE A 16 11.35 19.64 2.70
CA ILE A 16 11.59 19.95 1.28
C ILE A 16 10.82 21.21 0.91
N ASP A 17 11.40 22.04 0.05
CA ASP A 17 10.68 23.16 -0.53
C ASP A 17 9.54 22.62 -1.42
N PRO A 18 8.29 23.05 -1.22
CA PRO A 18 7.18 22.66 -2.08
C PRO A 18 7.45 22.87 -3.58
N ALA A 19 8.25 23.87 -3.93
CA ALA A 19 8.65 24.16 -5.30
C ALA A 19 9.61 23.11 -5.92
N GLU A 20 10.23 22.25 -5.10
CA GLU A 20 11.09 21.18 -5.57
C GLU A 20 10.30 19.89 -5.94
N ILE A 21 9.03 19.78 -5.57
CA ILE A 21 8.17 18.68 -5.99
C ILE A 21 7.72 18.93 -7.44
N ASP A 22 8.05 18.03 -8.33
CA ASP A 22 7.79 18.18 -9.78
C ASP A 22 6.74 17.19 -10.31
N TYR A 23 6.38 16.17 -9.53
CA TYR A 23 5.30 15.26 -9.91
C TYR A 23 4.52 14.73 -8.67
N VAL A 24 3.23 14.53 -8.85
CA VAL A 24 2.35 13.93 -7.83
C VAL A 24 1.62 12.73 -8.42
N ILE A 25 1.66 11.60 -7.72
CA ILE A 25 0.83 10.43 -8.05
C ILE A 25 -0.19 10.26 -6.92
N GLU A 26 -1.46 10.43 -7.25
CA GLU A 26 -2.54 10.14 -6.32
C GLU A 26 -3.00 8.69 -6.52
N CYS A 27 -3.15 7.95 -5.43
CA CYS A 27 -3.39 6.51 -5.49
C CYS A 27 -4.44 6.02 -4.49
N SER A 28 -5.44 6.85 -4.18
CA SER A 28 -6.60 6.39 -3.41
C SER A 28 -7.33 5.26 -4.12
N GLU A 29 -7.96 4.38 -3.36
CA GLU A 29 -8.57 3.16 -3.87
C GLU A 29 -9.60 3.42 -4.96
N GLU A 30 -10.44 4.44 -4.77
CA GLU A 30 -11.52 4.78 -5.70
C GLU A 30 -11.34 6.16 -6.31
N ALA A 31 -11.79 6.29 -7.54
CA ALA A 31 -11.99 7.58 -8.17
C ALA A 31 -13.21 8.27 -7.51
N CYS A 32 -13.04 8.73 -6.29
CA CYS A 32 -14.11 9.35 -5.54
C CYS A 32 -14.53 10.66 -6.19
N GLY A 33 -15.66 10.64 -6.84
CA GLY A 33 -16.47 11.81 -7.00
C GLY A 33 -17.71 11.73 -6.12
N ASP A 34 -18.43 12.79 -6.00
CA ASP A 34 -19.81 12.70 -5.60
C ASP A 34 -20.62 12.00 -6.71
N ILE A 35 -21.90 11.80 -6.45
CA ILE A 35 -22.83 11.16 -7.40
C ILE A 35 -22.85 11.83 -8.79
N ASN A 36 -22.37 13.06 -8.89
CA ASN A 36 -22.36 13.88 -10.09
C ASN A 36 -21.00 13.90 -10.80
N GLN A 37 -19.94 13.51 -10.10
CA GLN A 37 -18.56 13.48 -10.60
C GLN A 37 -18.08 12.04 -10.80
N ARG A 38 -18.61 11.38 -11.80
CA ARG A 38 -18.27 9.98 -12.13
C ARG A 38 -16.84 9.84 -12.62
N GLY A 39 -15.88 9.78 -11.68
CA GLY A 39 -14.48 9.55 -12.00
C GLY A 39 -13.82 10.66 -12.80
N GLY A 40 -14.39 11.85 -12.81
CA GLY A 40 -13.80 13.02 -13.47
C GLY A 40 -12.79 13.72 -12.59
N GLY A 41 -11.83 14.35 -13.24
CA GLY A 41 -10.82 15.17 -12.58
C GLY A 41 -9.48 14.46 -12.38
N ASN A 42 -8.51 15.24 -11.98
CA ASN A 42 -7.18 14.82 -11.65
C ASN A 42 -6.93 15.21 -10.18
N PHE A 43 -7.09 14.25 -9.28
CA PHE A 43 -6.94 14.50 -7.85
C PHE A 43 -5.50 14.84 -7.47
N ALA A 44 -4.52 14.27 -8.15
CA ALA A 44 -3.12 14.60 -7.96
C ALA A 44 -2.87 16.11 -8.15
N LYS A 45 -3.40 16.69 -9.23
CA LYS A 45 -3.28 18.12 -9.48
C LYS A 45 -4.05 18.97 -8.49
N SER A 46 -5.25 18.55 -8.10
CA SER A 46 -6.03 19.28 -7.09
C SER A 46 -5.35 19.28 -5.73
N ILE A 47 -4.70 18.17 -5.35
CA ILE A 47 -3.92 18.10 -4.11
C ILE A 47 -2.68 18.99 -4.22
N ALA A 48 -1.97 18.94 -5.35
CA ALA A 48 -0.79 19.74 -5.60
C ALA A 48 -1.10 21.24 -5.51
N GLU A 49 -2.18 21.68 -6.15
CA GLU A 49 -2.62 23.08 -6.12
C GLU A 49 -2.89 23.57 -4.70
N ILE A 50 -3.68 22.81 -3.92
CA ILE A 50 -4.02 23.21 -2.55
C ILE A 50 -2.82 23.11 -1.61
N ALA A 51 -1.92 22.16 -1.83
CA ALA A 51 -0.68 22.00 -1.06
C ALA A 51 0.43 22.99 -1.45
N GLY A 52 0.22 23.81 -2.49
CA GLY A 52 1.19 24.82 -2.93
C GLY A 52 2.34 24.28 -3.78
N LEU A 53 2.18 23.13 -4.45
CA LEU A 53 3.20 22.50 -5.28
C LEU A 53 3.17 23.11 -6.69
N GLN A 54 3.65 24.35 -6.83
CA GLN A 54 3.48 25.16 -8.03
C GLN A 54 4.16 24.57 -9.28
N ASN A 55 5.22 23.81 -9.10
CA ASN A 55 5.98 23.19 -10.20
C ASN A 55 5.54 21.77 -10.53
N ALA A 56 4.61 21.21 -9.75
CA ALA A 56 4.19 19.84 -9.94
C ALA A 56 3.14 19.69 -11.04
N THR A 57 3.29 18.65 -11.83
CA THR A 57 2.18 18.02 -12.56
C THR A 57 1.83 16.70 -11.91
N GLY A 58 0.86 15.94 -12.42
CA GLY A 58 0.53 14.69 -11.80
C GLY A 58 -0.54 13.87 -12.50
N SER A 59 -0.71 12.66 -12.02
CA SER A 59 -1.71 11.70 -12.49
C SER A 59 -2.28 10.89 -11.35
N ASP A 60 -3.47 10.34 -11.58
CA ASP A 60 -4.11 9.41 -10.67
C ASP A 60 -3.83 7.98 -11.11
N THR A 61 -3.38 7.14 -10.18
CA THR A 61 -3.20 5.70 -10.37
C THR A 61 -4.29 4.96 -9.61
N ARG A 62 -5.00 4.08 -10.28
CA ARG A 62 -6.06 3.27 -9.68
C ARG A 62 -5.73 1.79 -9.78
N GLY A 63 -6.04 1.04 -8.75
CA GLY A 63 -5.77 -0.40 -8.65
C GLY A 63 -6.27 -0.95 -7.32
N PHE A 64 -7.32 -0.36 -6.77
CA PHE A 64 -7.83 -0.69 -5.44
C PHE A 64 -6.72 -0.67 -4.39
N CYS A 65 -6.69 -1.61 -3.46
CA CYS A 65 -5.70 -1.71 -2.40
C CYS A 65 -4.24 -1.86 -2.91
N ALA A 66 -4.02 -2.25 -4.17
CA ALA A 66 -2.70 -2.34 -4.78
C ALA A 66 -2.22 -1.00 -5.40
N ALA A 67 -3.07 0.01 -5.49
CA ALA A 67 -2.72 1.30 -6.10
C ALA A 67 -1.49 1.96 -5.45
N PRO A 68 -1.31 1.97 -4.13
CA PRO A 68 -0.11 2.53 -3.49
C PRO A 68 1.17 1.84 -3.92
N THR A 69 1.17 0.51 -4.03
CA THR A 69 2.34 -0.26 -4.49
C THR A 69 2.68 0.08 -5.94
N HIS A 70 1.67 0.16 -6.82
CA HIS A 70 1.87 0.57 -8.21
C HIS A 70 2.39 2.00 -8.29
N ALA A 71 1.85 2.92 -7.51
CA ALA A 71 2.29 4.31 -7.47
C ALA A 71 3.75 4.46 -7.01
N LEU A 72 4.18 3.71 -5.99
CA LEU A 72 5.57 3.69 -5.53
C LEU A 72 6.52 3.16 -6.62
N ILE A 73 6.13 2.11 -7.34
CA ILE A 73 6.92 1.57 -8.46
C ILE A 73 7.01 2.59 -9.60
N GLN A 74 5.90 3.25 -9.93
CA GLN A 74 5.87 4.30 -10.97
C GLN A 74 6.75 5.48 -10.56
N ALA A 75 6.63 5.98 -9.32
CA ALA A 75 7.48 7.06 -8.81
C ALA A 75 8.96 6.71 -8.88
N ALA A 76 9.34 5.53 -8.42
CA ALA A 76 10.72 5.06 -8.48
C ALA A 76 11.23 4.93 -9.92
N ALA A 77 10.38 4.49 -10.86
CA ALA A 77 10.73 4.41 -12.28
C ALA A 77 10.93 5.80 -12.90
N LEU A 78 10.07 6.76 -12.59
CA LEU A 78 10.16 8.14 -13.08
C LEU A 78 11.45 8.83 -12.59
N VAL A 79 11.78 8.67 -11.31
CA VAL A 79 13.01 9.21 -10.72
C VAL A 79 14.23 8.52 -11.32
N LYS A 80 14.24 7.20 -11.39
CA LYS A 80 15.36 6.43 -11.97
C LYS A 80 15.61 6.73 -13.44
N ALA A 81 14.57 7.04 -14.19
CA ALA A 81 14.66 7.46 -15.59
C ALA A 81 15.12 8.92 -15.76
N GLY A 82 15.23 9.70 -14.69
CA GLY A 82 15.56 11.11 -14.72
C GLY A 82 14.47 12.01 -15.34
N ILE A 83 13.22 11.50 -15.41
CA ILE A 83 12.09 12.28 -15.96
C ILE A 83 11.61 13.27 -14.90
N HIS A 84 11.54 12.84 -13.66
CA HIS A 84 11.17 13.63 -12.48
C HIS A 84 12.20 13.45 -11.39
N LYS A 85 12.44 14.49 -10.62
CA LYS A 85 13.42 14.48 -9.54
C LYS A 85 12.81 14.13 -8.19
N ASN A 86 11.66 14.71 -7.90
CA ASN A 86 10.97 14.57 -6.62
C ASN A 86 9.49 14.25 -6.87
N VAL A 87 9.12 13.02 -6.65
CA VAL A 87 7.77 12.51 -6.90
C VAL A 87 7.06 12.28 -5.57
N MET A 88 5.95 12.97 -5.34
CA MET A 88 5.07 12.71 -4.19
C MET A 88 4.07 11.64 -4.55
N VAL A 89 4.02 10.57 -3.78
CA VAL A 89 2.92 9.58 -3.80
C VAL A 89 1.98 9.90 -2.65
N VAL A 90 0.71 10.09 -2.94
CA VAL A 90 -0.28 10.52 -1.93
C VAL A 90 -1.60 9.78 -2.09
N ALA A 91 -2.21 9.46 -0.98
CA ALA A 91 -3.57 8.93 -0.94
C ALA A 91 -4.35 9.45 0.25
N GLY A 92 -5.67 9.36 0.16
CA GLY A 92 -6.56 9.67 1.25
C GLY A 92 -7.86 8.88 1.17
N GLY A 93 -8.45 8.61 2.32
CA GLY A 93 -9.67 7.83 2.40
C GLY A 93 -10.44 8.05 3.70
N ALA A 94 -11.60 7.40 3.78
CA ALA A 94 -12.43 7.36 4.99
C ALA A 94 -13.17 6.03 5.06
N SER A 95 -13.14 5.36 6.22
CA SER A 95 -13.83 4.09 6.43
C SER A 95 -15.35 4.17 6.24
N ALA A 96 -15.96 5.30 6.57
CA ALA A 96 -17.40 5.54 6.39
C ALA A 96 -17.89 5.34 4.95
N LYS A 97 -17.05 5.55 3.95
CA LYS A 97 -17.41 5.40 2.53
C LYS A 97 -17.56 3.95 2.07
N LEU A 98 -17.02 3.00 2.82
CA LEU A 98 -17.10 1.57 2.49
C LEU A 98 -18.34 0.87 3.06
N GLY A 99 -19.28 1.61 3.63
CA GLY A 99 -20.46 1.02 4.27
C GLY A 99 -20.15 0.25 5.55
N MET A 100 -18.94 0.36 6.08
CA MET A 100 -18.51 -0.23 7.36
C MET A 100 -18.88 0.68 8.52
N ASN A 101 -20.08 1.24 8.48
CA ASN A 101 -20.56 2.14 9.52
C ASN A 101 -21.13 1.36 10.72
N ALA A 102 -21.15 2.00 11.88
CA ALA A 102 -21.63 1.42 13.11
C ALA A 102 -23.06 0.84 13.00
N LYS A 103 -23.93 1.47 12.21
CA LYS A 103 -25.32 1.01 12.04
C LYS A 103 -25.42 -0.38 11.43
N ASP A 104 -24.63 -0.65 10.38
CA ASP A 104 -24.62 -1.96 9.75
C ASP A 104 -23.96 -3.03 10.64
N HIS A 105 -22.89 -2.65 11.35
CA HIS A 105 -22.24 -3.53 12.31
C HIS A 105 -23.19 -3.91 13.45
N VAL A 106 -23.87 -2.94 14.06
CA VAL A 106 -24.88 -3.20 15.11
C VAL A 106 -26.00 -4.11 14.59
N LYS A 107 -26.52 -3.86 13.38
CA LYS A 107 -27.56 -4.69 12.77
C LYS A 107 -27.14 -6.14 12.57
N LYS A 108 -25.86 -6.37 12.30
CA LYS A 108 -25.28 -7.71 12.05
C LYS A 108 -24.68 -8.34 13.28
N GLY A 109 -24.73 -7.68 14.45
CA GLY A 109 -24.08 -8.16 15.67
C GLY A 109 -22.54 -8.20 15.59
N LEU A 110 -21.96 -7.36 14.73
CA LEU A 110 -20.52 -7.24 14.57
C LEU A 110 -19.94 -6.16 15.50
N PRO A 111 -18.64 -6.20 15.81
CA PRO A 111 -17.99 -5.13 16.56
C PRO A 111 -18.22 -3.76 15.93
N VAL A 112 -18.53 -2.77 16.75
CA VAL A 112 -18.59 -1.37 16.29
C VAL A 112 -17.18 -0.84 16.20
N LEU A 113 -16.81 -0.41 14.98
CA LEU A 113 -15.51 0.17 14.69
C LEU A 113 -15.62 1.68 14.57
N GLU A 114 -14.57 2.37 14.90
CA GLU A 114 -14.49 3.82 14.75
C GLU A 114 -14.44 4.21 13.26
N ASP A 115 -15.19 5.24 12.88
CA ASP A 115 -15.02 5.87 11.59
C ASP A 115 -13.69 6.63 11.56
N VAL A 116 -12.86 6.32 10.59
CA VAL A 116 -11.52 6.89 10.46
C VAL A 116 -11.41 7.64 9.13
N VAL A 117 -10.80 8.81 9.20
CA VAL A 117 -10.30 9.54 8.03
C VAL A 117 -8.78 9.48 8.08
N GLY A 118 -8.19 8.94 7.06
CA GLY A 118 -6.74 8.77 7.02
C GLY A 118 -6.17 9.00 5.62
N GLY A 119 -4.87 8.93 5.56
CA GLY A 119 -4.13 9.01 4.32
C GLY A 119 -2.63 8.93 4.58
N PHE A 120 -1.88 8.85 3.52
CA PHE A 120 -0.43 8.91 3.58
C PHE A 120 0.12 9.79 2.46
N ALA A 121 1.35 10.25 2.63
CA ALA A 121 2.16 10.83 1.56
C ALA A 121 3.61 10.37 1.74
N VAL A 122 4.24 10.00 0.64
CA VAL A 122 5.64 9.57 0.58
C VAL A 122 6.35 10.37 -0.50
N LEU A 123 7.52 10.88 -0.18
CA LEU A 123 8.41 11.50 -1.14
C LEU A 123 9.38 10.46 -1.70
N VAL A 124 9.40 10.30 -3.00
CA VAL A 124 10.36 9.47 -3.73
C VAL A 124 11.29 10.37 -4.52
N SER A 125 12.59 10.25 -4.24
CA SER A 125 13.65 11.05 -4.87
C SER A 125 14.87 10.20 -5.18
N GLU A 126 15.93 10.81 -5.70
CA GLU A 126 17.21 10.13 -5.84
C GLU A 126 17.73 9.63 -4.49
N ASN A 127 18.51 8.55 -4.53
CA ASN A 127 19.10 7.98 -3.31
C ASN A 127 20.08 8.97 -2.67
N ASP A 128 19.75 9.38 -1.46
CA ASP A 128 20.57 10.30 -0.63
C ASP A 128 21.54 9.57 0.31
N GLY A 129 21.53 8.24 0.32
CA GLY A 129 22.36 7.40 1.19
C GLY A 129 21.91 7.37 2.66
N VAL A 130 20.77 7.97 2.99
CA VAL A 130 20.23 8.07 4.36
C VAL A 130 18.86 7.40 4.46
N ASN A 131 17.98 7.71 3.53
CA ASN A 131 16.62 7.19 3.53
C ASN A 131 16.51 5.79 2.90
N PRO A 132 15.45 5.02 3.22
CA PRO A 132 15.22 3.71 2.63
C PRO A 132 15.18 3.76 1.10
N VAL A 133 15.74 2.73 0.44
CA VAL A 133 15.83 2.66 -1.02
C VAL A 133 14.79 1.69 -1.57
N ILE A 134 14.03 2.13 -2.58
CA ILE A 134 13.15 1.26 -3.34
C ILE A 134 14.00 0.45 -4.33
N ARG A 135 14.12 -0.86 -4.10
CA ARG A 135 14.86 -1.79 -4.96
C ARG A 135 14.05 -2.15 -6.20
N THR A 136 14.13 -1.32 -7.23
CA THR A 136 13.40 -1.53 -8.50
C THR A 136 13.81 -2.81 -9.23
N ASP A 137 15.01 -3.31 -8.99
CA ASP A 137 15.51 -4.59 -9.49
C ASP A 137 14.84 -5.81 -8.83
N LEU A 138 14.27 -5.64 -7.65
CA LEU A 138 13.58 -6.70 -6.90
C LEU A 138 12.06 -6.66 -7.03
N THR A 139 11.51 -5.81 -7.89
CA THR A 139 10.05 -5.71 -8.07
C THR A 139 9.46 -7.06 -8.46
N GLY A 140 8.65 -7.61 -7.56
CA GLY A 140 7.87 -8.81 -7.81
C GLY A 140 6.69 -8.51 -8.73
N LYS A 141 6.28 -9.48 -9.53
CA LYS A 141 5.09 -9.36 -10.38
C LYS A 141 4.41 -10.69 -10.59
N HIS A 142 3.10 -10.65 -10.70
CA HIS A 142 2.34 -11.72 -11.32
C HIS A 142 1.76 -11.23 -12.65
N THR A 143 1.39 -12.15 -13.51
CA THR A 143 0.80 -11.84 -14.82
C THR A 143 -0.58 -12.47 -14.92
N VAL A 144 -1.38 -12.01 -15.87
CA VAL A 144 -2.69 -12.61 -16.14
C VAL A 144 -2.58 -14.14 -16.34
N GLY A 145 -1.51 -14.58 -16.99
CA GLY A 145 -1.23 -16.02 -17.20
C GLY A 145 -0.82 -16.78 -15.94
N THR A 146 -0.49 -16.13 -14.84
CA THR A 146 -0.16 -16.78 -13.57
C THR A 146 -1.39 -17.45 -12.93
N GLY A 147 -2.58 -17.00 -13.27
CA GLY A 147 -3.82 -17.40 -12.64
C GLY A 147 -4.20 -16.55 -11.44
N SER A 148 -5.39 -16.77 -10.91
CA SER A 148 -6.00 -15.94 -9.86
C SER A 148 -6.03 -16.59 -8.48
N SER A 149 -5.48 -17.80 -8.30
CA SER A 149 -5.43 -18.40 -6.97
C SER A 149 -4.49 -17.60 -6.05
N PRO A 150 -4.86 -17.37 -4.77
CA PRO A 150 -4.01 -16.64 -3.84
C PRO A 150 -2.58 -17.21 -3.76
N GLN A 151 -2.43 -18.53 -3.82
CA GLN A 151 -1.15 -19.20 -3.78
C GLN A 151 -0.31 -18.92 -5.03
N ALA A 152 -0.92 -18.91 -6.22
CA ALA A 152 -0.21 -18.64 -7.47
C ALA A 152 0.26 -17.18 -7.51
N VAL A 153 -0.62 -16.25 -7.15
CA VAL A 153 -0.33 -14.81 -7.08
C VAL A 153 0.78 -14.55 -6.08
N MET A 154 0.66 -15.02 -4.84
CA MET A 154 1.66 -14.83 -3.78
C MET A 154 3.02 -15.42 -4.18
N THR A 155 3.02 -16.64 -4.76
CA THR A 155 4.24 -17.27 -5.25
C THR A 155 4.93 -16.40 -6.29
N ALA A 156 4.19 -15.94 -7.30
CA ALA A 156 4.76 -15.13 -8.38
C ALA A 156 5.29 -13.79 -7.87
N LEU A 157 4.56 -13.10 -6.99
CA LEU A 157 4.97 -11.81 -6.42
C LEU A 157 6.27 -11.95 -5.63
N ILE A 158 6.40 -12.98 -4.80
CA ILE A 158 7.58 -13.14 -3.94
C ILE A 158 8.76 -13.67 -4.74
N THR A 159 8.59 -14.73 -5.50
CA THR A 159 9.72 -15.40 -6.14
C THR A 159 10.28 -14.62 -7.31
N SER A 160 9.44 -13.93 -8.09
CA SER A 160 9.93 -13.25 -9.29
C SER A 160 10.97 -12.14 -9.04
N GLY A 161 10.93 -11.50 -7.87
CA GLY A 161 11.95 -10.53 -7.45
C GLY A 161 13.16 -11.20 -6.80
N LEU A 162 12.92 -12.06 -5.80
CA LEU A 162 13.98 -12.70 -5.02
C LEU A 162 14.86 -13.62 -5.87
N ASP A 163 14.29 -14.38 -6.80
CA ASP A 163 15.04 -15.27 -7.69
C ASP A 163 16.03 -14.50 -8.59
N ARG A 164 15.64 -13.30 -9.08
CA ARG A 164 16.57 -12.46 -9.85
C ARG A 164 17.79 -12.01 -9.05
N ALA A 165 17.64 -11.84 -7.74
CA ALA A 165 18.72 -11.46 -6.85
C ALA A 165 19.40 -12.64 -6.17
N ASN A 166 18.99 -13.87 -6.47
CA ASN A 166 19.46 -15.09 -5.80
C ASN A 166 19.30 -15.03 -4.27
N LEU A 167 18.16 -14.47 -3.83
CA LEU A 167 17.80 -14.35 -2.41
C LEU A 167 16.78 -15.42 -2.03
N LYS A 168 16.91 -15.88 -0.77
CA LYS A 168 15.92 -16.75 -0.12
C LYS A 168 14.77 -15.91 0.45
N ILE A 169 13.64 -16.56 0.68
CA ILE A 169 12.52 -15.94 1.40
C ILE A 169 12.96 -15.55 2.83
N THR A 170 13.83 -16.32 3.44
CA THR A 170 14.36 -16.06 4.79
C THR A 170 15.36 -14.90 4.87
N ASP A 171 15.91 -14.44 3.74
CA ASP A 171 16.84 -13.30 3.70
C ASP A 171 16.10 -11.95 3.84
N VAL A 172 14.79 -11.94 3.67
CA VAL A 172 13.95 -10.75 3.90
C VAL A 172 13.74 -10.59 5.41
N ASP A 173 13.96 -9.40 5.92
CA ASP A 173 13.82 -9.11 7.36
C ASP A 173 12.36 -9.06 7.79
N VAL A 174 11.51 -8.38 7.03
CA VAL A 174 10.09 -8.18 7.35
C VAL A 174 9.24 -8.23 6.09
N TYR A 175 8.11 -8.92 6.19
CA TYR A 175 7.05 -8.92 5.20
C TYR A 175 5.88 -8.05 5.66
N SER A 176 5.42 -7.19 4.78
CA SER A 176 4.19 -6.42 4.95
C SER A 176 3.22 -6.81 3.84
N VAL A 177 2.13 -7.42 4.22
CA VAL A 177 1.05 -7.80 3.30
C VAL A 177 -0.10 -6.81 3.42
N GLU A 178 -1.16 -6.99 2.64
CA GLU A 178 -2.39 -6.23 2.85
C GLU A 178 -2.90 -6.42 4.28
N MET A 179 -2.90 -5.34 5.05
CA MET A 179 -3.17 -5.36 6.49
C MET A 179 -4.63 -5.02 6.78
N GLN A 180 -5.55 -5.85 6.30
CA GLN A 180 -6.97 -5.72 6.65
C GLN A 180 -7.17 -5.96 8.15
N ASN A 181 -8.06 -5.16 8.76
CA ASN A 181 -8.37 -5.31 10.18
C ASN A 181 -9.09 -6.65 10.44
N PRO A 182 -8.53 -7.55 11.27
CA PRO A 182 -9.14 -8.84 11.58
C PRO A 182 -10.51 -8.75 12.24
N ASP A 183 -10.82 -7.67 12.95
CA ASP A 183 -12.14 -7.46 13.57
C ASP A 183 -13.25 -7.23 12.52
N ILE A 184 -12.86 -6.83 11.31
CA ILE A 184 -13.79 -6.74 10.17
C ILE A 184 -13.85 -8.08 9.44
N THR A 185 -12.70 -8.68 9.16
CA THR A 185 -12.60 -9.81 8.25
C THR A 185 -12.99 -11.13 8.90
N LYS A 186 -12.70 -11.35 10.19
CA LYS A 186 -13.11 -12.55 10.93
C LYS A 186 -14.63 -12.71 11.00
N PRO A 187 -15.40 -11.71 11.44
CA PRO A 187 -16.87 -11.81 11.44
C PRO A 187 -17.49 -11.94 10.05
N ALA A 188 -16.82 -11.44 9.01
CA ALA A 188 -17.25 -11.59 7.62
C ALA A 188 -16.90 -12.96 7.00
N GLY A 189 -16.23 -13.84 7.75
CA GLY A 189 -15.86 -15.19 7.31
C GLY A 189 -14.52 -15.29 6.58
N ALA A 190 -13.78 -14.20 6.42
CA ALA A 190 -12.46 -14.20 5.78
C ALA A 190 -11.29 -14.53 6.73
N GLY A 191 -11.55 -14.57 8.05
CA GLY A 191 -10.53 -14.87 9.05
C GLY A 191 -9.55 -13.72 9.25
N ASP A 192 -8.33 -14.05 9.67
CA ASP A 192 -7.21 -13.13 9.80
C ASP A 192 -6.42 -13.14 8.48
N VAL A 193 -6.70 -12.19 7.61
CA VAL A 193 -6.12 -12.12 6.27
C VAL A 193 -4.60 -11.89 6.31
N PRO A 194 -4.06 -10.95 7.10
CA PRO A 194 -2.61 -10.79 7.23
C PRO A 194 -1.92 -12.07 7.70
N GLU A 195 -2.42 -12.70 8.75
CA GLU A 195 -1.84 -13.94 9.28
C GLU A 195 -1.88 -15.07 8.25
N ALA A 196 -2.98 -15.21 7.51
CA ALA A 196 -3.11 -16.21 6.45
C ALA A 196 -2.09 -15.99 5.33
N ASN A 197 -1.84 -14.73 4.96
CA ASN A 197 -0.84 -14.37 3.96
C ASN A 197 0.58 -14.67 4.45
N TYR A 198 0.93 -14.35 5.70
CA TYR A 198 2.25 -14.70 6.26
C TYR A 198 2.46 -16.21 6.33
N LYS A 199 1.42 -16.97 6.68
CA LYS A 199 1.47 -18.44 6.64
C LYS A 199 1.70 -18.98 5.22
N MET A 200 1.11 -18.34 4.20
CA MET A 200 1.37 -18.70 2.80
C MET A 200 2.83 -18.44 2.41
N ILE A 201 3.40 -17.30 2.80
CA ILE A 201 4.81 -16.98 2.55
C ILE A 201 5.72 -18.00 3.22
N GLY A 202 5.48 -18.30 4.49
CA GLY A 202 6.25 -19.31 5.22
C GLY A 202 6.12 -20.72 4.63
N ALA A 203 4.92 -21.11 4.19
CA ALA A 203 4.71 -22.40 3.52
C ALA A 203 5.46 -22.46 2.16
N LEU A 204 5.52 -21.35 1.44
CA LEU A 204 6.33 -21.23 0.22
C LEU A 204 7.82 -21.38 0.52
N ALA A 205 8.31 -20.76 1.62
CA ALA A 205 9.70 -20.90 2.05
C ALA A 205 10.04 -22.36 2.38
N VAL A 206 9.16 -23.07 3.08
CA VAL A 206 9.32 -24.51 3.34
C VAL A 206 9.36 -25.32 2.05
N LYS A 207 8.44 -25.05 1.12
CA LYS A 207 8.40 -25.74 -0.18
C LYS A 207 9.67 -25.54 -1.02
N ARG A 208 10.29 -24.38 -0.89
CA ARG A 208 11.55 -24.02 -1.58
C ARG A 208 12.79 -24.59 -0.89
N GLY A 209 12.67 -25.06 0.34
CA GLY A 209 13.80 -25.47 1.16
C GLY A 209 14.56 -24.29 1.80
N ASP A 210 13.97 -23.11 1.83
CA ASP A 210 14.51 -21.91 2.48
C ASP A 210 14.27 -21.95 3.99
N LEU A 211 13.28 -22.75 4.47
CA LEU A 211 12.84 -22.84 5.86
C LEU A 211 12.50 -24.29 6.23
N GLU A 212 12.80 -24.71 7.44
CA GLU A 212 12.31 -25.98 7.96
C GLU A 212 10.87 -25.87 8.44
N LYS A 213 10.08 -26.92 8.26
CA LYS A 213 8.64 -26.93 8.66
C LYS A 213 8.44 -26.60 10.15
N LYS A 214 9.34 -27.02 11.02
CA LYS A 214 9.28 -26.74 12.48
C LYS A 214 9.41 -25.23 12.79
N GLU A 215 10.05 -24.45 11.92
CA GLU A 215 10.33 -23.03 12.11
C GLU A 215 9.21 -22.12 11.56
N LEU A 216 8.18 -22.71 10.91
CA LEU A 216 7.11 -21.95 10.27
C LEU A 216 6.40 -20.97 11.21
N LYS A 217 6.14 -21.39 12.46
CA LYS A 217 5.45 -20.55 13.44
C LYS A 217 6.30 -19.32 13.82
N ASP A 218 7.56 -19.55 14.06
CA ASP A 218 8.51 -18.49 14.43
C ASP A 218 8.74 -17.54 13.25
N PHE A 219 8.82 -18.06 12.03
CA PHE A 219 8.88 -17.26 10.81
C PHE A 219 7.70 -16.31 10.72
N VAL A 220 6.46 -16.79 10.86
CA VAL A 220 5.24 -15.97 10.78
C VAL A 220 5.24 -14.89 11.86
N SER A 221 5.63 -15.24 13.10
CA SER A 221 5.64 -14.30 14.22
C SER A 221 6.72 -13.23 14.13
N ASN A 222 7.89 -13.57 13.58
CA ASN A 222 9.05 -12.69 13.57
C ASN A 222 9.21 -11.91 12.27
N LYS A 223 8.73 -12.46 11.15
CA LYS A 223 8.89 -11.86 9.81
C LYS A 223 7.62 -11.16 9.32
N GLY A 224 6.45 -11.45 9.89
CA GLY A 224 5.21 -10.77 9.55
C GLY A 224 5.06 -9.46 10.32
N LEU A 225 4.85 -8.35 9.62
CA LEU A 225 4.57 -7.08 10.28
C LEU A 225 3.20 -7.18 10.97
N PRO A 226 3.08 -6.82 12.27
CA PRO A 226 1.80 -6.85 12.96
C PRO A 226 0.81 -5.87 12.34
N GLY A 227 -0.45 -6.30 12.27
CA GLY A 227 -1.52 -5.51 11.68
C GLY A 227 -2.01 -4.34 12.54
N TRP A 228 -3.12 -3.79 12.13
CA TRP A 228 -3.75 -2.58 12.65
C TRP A 228 -4.21 -2.68 14.11
N ALA A 229 -4.43 -1.51 14.71
CA ALA A 229 -5.18 -1.44 15.95
C ALA A 229 -6.61 -2.03 15.76
N PRO A 230 -7.08 -2.89 16.66
CA PRO A 230 -8.33 -3.63 16.47
C PRO A 230 -9.59 -2.78 16.32
N THR A 231 -9.58 -1.54 16.82
CA THR A 231 -10.73 -0.62 16.79
C THR A 231 -10.85 0.18 15.50
N GLN A 232 -9.88 0.10 14.60
CA GLN A 232 -9.88 0.90 13.38
C GLN A 232 -10.56 0.17 12.22
N GLY A 233 -11.41 0.89 11.51
CA GLY A 233 -11.98 0.45 10.25
C GLY A 233 -10.92 0.35 9.16
N HIS A 234 -11.26 -0.35 8.07
CA HIS A 234 -10.44 -0.38 6.87
C HIS A 234 -10.42 1.01 6.20
N ILE A 235 -9.25 1.54 5.93
CA ILE A 235 -9.08 2.80 5.20
C ILE A 235 -8.59 2.44 3.80
N PRO A 236 -9.40 2.67 2.78
CA PRO A 236 -8.95 2.47 1.41
C PRO A 236 -7.97 3.58 1.03
N SER A 237 -6.76 3.20 0.83
CA SER A 237 -5.68 4.13 0.45
C SER A 237 -4.83 3.57 -0.66
#